data_e0022dfd6c73b941edf0d0c256610a9c
#
_entry.id   e0022dfd6c73b941edf0d0c256610a9c
#
_cell.length_a   1.000
_cell.length_b   1.000
_cell.length_c   1.000
_cell.angle_alpha   90.00
_cell.angle_beta   90.00
_cell.angle_gamma   90.00
#
_symmetry.space_group_name_H-M   'P 1'
#
loop_
_entity.id
_entity.type
_entity.pdbx_description
1 polymer ?
#
loop_
_entity_poly.entity_id
_entity_poly.type
_entity_poly.pdbx_seq_one_letter_code
_entity_poly.pdbx_strand_id
1 'polypeptide(L)'
;MIPEIYTDPAQSPAANLLAIAPPGCGKTELLARRAVHQIGQLQPHQQILALTFSNRATRNLRERLLSALGPQRFRRYVRVTNFHGHAAEVIRAHGRTIGLDPNVPMPGRSTLTAAISAYTDGLPIGPAIECKSAIETALSEAKRSTYDDDQVREALAASGNVFAQEIEAERRSQGVLHFDDLLRHAQRLLNIKEVARLYQLHYGAMLVDEFQDLSPQQLDIALASSSDNRTFVGDPLQGIYSWAGARPLEVEKKLREVCGEPHRLAISYRSSPAVLAVVNKVAATLNGESLGAAQPDAWPLGGAAASAVFSTGVEEAQWIVNMATAIVASNPEATIGVITRAGWRRGPVDSAFADAVHLAHQRWDLAIEDSGMVQRLVNAIARLPRKTDMDTVRRVVLADINASDIETMEQALNALAEFEGLIKPTGSPADAAEQLRVVDRENAIEPGVHLLNAHTGKGQQFDWVFIPGFEDFHIPGDRAVTREQLEEEMRVVLVMISRARHGVVVTSANSLVSKAGNPYRTKESRWWSAVAGICPMSAEDLSQHIAMLSAA
;
A
#
# COMPACT_ATOMS: atom_id res chain seq x y z
N MET A 1 25.32 -36.60 0.20
CA MET A 1 24.63 -35.31 0.25
C MET A 1 24.19 -35.09 1.68
N ILE A 2 24.83 -34.22 2.42
CA ILE A 2 24.45 -33.82 3.78
C ILE A 2 23.18 -32.96 3.58
N PRO A 3 22.05 -33.24 4.28
CA PRO A 3 20.90 -32.37 4.19
C PRO A 3 21.32 -30.98 4.65
N GLU A 4 21.08 -29.97 3.83
CA GLU A 4 21.21 -28.57 4.26
C GLU A 4 20.43 -28.42 5.56
N ILE A 5 21.16 -28.17 6.62
CA ILE A 5 20.61 -27.76 7.90
C ILE A 5 19.85 -26.46 7.59
N TYR A 6 18.54 -26.49 7.74
CA TYR A 6 17.65 -25.34 7.59
C TYR A 6 18.06 -24.31 8.64
N THR A 7 19.05 -23.49 8.31
CA THR A 7 19.48 -22.41 9.18
C THR A 7 18.45 -21.30 9.05
N ASP A 8 17.85 -20.96 10.19
CA ASP A 8 16.93 -19.85 10.32
C ASP A 8 17.53 -18.57 9.68
N PRO A 9 16.89 -17.99 8.64
CA PRO A 9 17.45 -16.82 7.94
C PRO A 9 17.72 -15.65 8.89
N ALA A 10 16.99 -15.52 10.00
CA ALA A 10 17.22 -14.49 11.01
C ALA A 10 18.60 -14.56 11.66
N GLN A 11 19.19 -15.74 11.73
CA GLN A 11 20.52 -16.00 12.32
C GLN A 11 21.62 -16.18 11.28
N SER A 12 21.32 -15.96 10.01
CA SER A 12 22.29 -16.09 8.93
C SER A 12 23.55 -15.23 9.22
N PRO A 13 24.77 -15.78 9.06
CA PRO A 13 26.01 -15.03 9.19
C PRO A 13 26.28 -14.14 7.97
N ALA A 14 25.46 -14.20 6.92
CA ALA A 14 25.64 -13.40 5.73
C ALA A 14 25.58 -11.91 6.05
N ALA A 15 26.56 -11.16 5.55
CA ALA A 15 26.63 -9.71 5.70
C ALA A 15 25.43 -9.01 5.04
N ASN A 16 24.95 -9.54 3.91
CA ASN A 16 23.74 -9.06 3.25
C ASN A 16 22.79 -10.26 3.05
N LEU A 17 21.51 -10.05 3.31
CA LEU A 17 20.49 -11.08 3.24
C LEU A 17 19.30 -10.58 2.42
N LEU A 18 18.92 -11.37 1.41
CA LEU A 18 17.68 -11.20 0.68
C LEU A 18 16.74 -12.35 1.06
N ALA A 19 15.52 -12.01 1.50
CA ALA A 19 14.49 -13.00 1.79
C ALA A 19 13.22 -12.75 0.97
N ILE A 20 12.81 -13.73 0.19
CA ILE A 20 11.52 -13.73 -0.50
C ILE A 20 10.52 -14.41 0.43
N ALA A 21 9.55 -13.64 0.89
CA ALA A 21 8.56 -14.07 1.85
C ALA A 21 7.16 -13.72 1.34
N PRO A 22 6.45 -14.68 0.72
CA PRO A 22 5.07 -14.50 0.28
C PRO A 22 4.10 -14.14 1.41
N PRO A 23 2.81 -13.86 1.11
CA PRO A 23 1.82 -13.49 2.11
C PRO A 23 1.71 -14.51 3.24
N GLY A 24 1.76 -14.03 4.49
CA GLY A 24 1.62 -14.89 5.66
C GLY A 24 2.86 -15.68 6.06
N CYS A 25 3.98 -15.58 5.34
CA CYS A 25 5.21 -16.33 5.64
C CYS A 25 6.12 -15.67 6.70
N GLY A 26 5.64 -14.65 7.42
CA GLY A 26 6.36 -14.11 8.58
C GLY A 26 7.45 -13.07 8.26
N LYS A 27 7.28 -12.24 7.21
CA LYS A 27 8.21 -11.14 6.84
C LYS A 27 8.66 -10.30 8.04
N THR A 28 7.70 -9.69 8.72
CA THR A 28 7.97 -8.76 9.84
C THR A 28 8.58 -9.49 11.04
N GLU A 29 8.22 -10.75 11.26
CA GLU A 29 8.84 -11.60 12.29
C GLU A 29 10.31 -11.87 11.98
N LEU A 30 10.62 -12.19 10.73
CA LEU A 30 12.01 -12.37 10.28
C LEU A 30 12.83 -11.11 10.54
N LEU A 31 12.32 -9.92 10.18
CA LEU A 31 13.00 -8.65 10.43
C LEU A 31 13.22 -8.40 11.93
N ALA A 32 12.23 -8.67 12.77
CA ALA A 32 12.36 -8.51 14.22
C ALA A 32 13.42 -9.44 14.82
N ARG A 33 13.41 -10.71 14.44
CA ARG A 33 14.42 -11.69 14.88
C ARG A 33 15.81 -11.36 14.35
N ARG A 34 15.90 -10.85 13.11
CA ARG A 34 17.15 -10.36 12.53
C ARG A 34 17.72 -9.17 13.29
N ALA A 35 16.87 -8.21 13.70
CA ALA A 35 17.28 -7.08 14.54
C ALA A 35 17.88 -7.55 15.88
N VAL A 36 17.24 -8.52 16.54
CA VAL A 36 17.78 -9.10 17.79
C VAL A 36 19.17 -9.69 17.57
N HIS A 37 19.38 -10.41 16.48
CA HIS A 37 20.68 -10.98 16.13
C HIS A 37 21.72 -9.88 15.82
N GLN A 38 21.36 -8.89 14.99
CA GLN A 38 22.29 -7.84 14.55
C GLN A 38 22.72 -6.90 15.67
N ILE A 39 21.87 -6.61 16.65
CA ILE A 39 22.24 -5.75 17.80
C ILE A 39 23.48 -6.29 18.53
N GLY A 40 23.63 -7.60 18.63
CA GLY A 40 24.81 -8.22 19.26
C GLY A 40 26.12 -7.98 18.48
N GLN A 41 26.04 -7.52 17.25
CA GLN A 41 27.18 -7.30 16.36
C GLN A 41 27.53 -5.81 16.21
N LEU A 42 26.67 -4.89 16.69
CA LEU A 42 26.86 -3.45 16.55
C LEU A 42 27.95 -2.93 17.48
N GLN A 43 28.70 -1.95 16.99
CA GLN A 43 29.55 -1.13 17.85
C GLN A 43 28.69 -0.23 18.76
N PRO A 44 29.23 0.23 19.93
CA PRO A 44 28.45 0.99 20.92
C PRO A 44 27.76 2.26 20.38
N HIS A 45 28.27 2.87 19.33
CA HIS A 45 27.75 4.08 18.71
C HIS A 45 26.83 3.83 17.52
N GLN A 46 26.73 2.58 17.08
CA GLN A 46 25.96 2.22 15.87
C GLN A 46 24.48 1.94 16.18
N GLN A 47 23.67 2.11 15.16
CA GLN A 47 22.25 1.80 15.14
C GLN A 47 21.89 0.92 13.95
N ILE A 48 20.71 0.32 14.02
CA ILE A 48 20.01 -0.31 12.90
C ILE A 48 19.12 0.74 12.26
N LEU A 49 19.23 0.95 10.94
CA LEU A 49 18.28 1.72 10.15
C LEU A 49 17.22 0.78 9.60
N ALA A 50 15.98 0.94 10.00
CA ALA A 50 14.85 0.19 9.47
C ALA A 50 14.01 1.09 8.53
N LEU A 51 13.99 0.74 7.25
CA LEU A 51 13.33 1.51 6.19
C LEU A 51 12.08 0.78 5.68
N THR A 52 11.02 1.55 5.48
CA THR A 52 9.76 1.06 4.93
C THR A 52 9.23 1.98 3.84
N PHE A 53 8.26 1.48 3.05
CA PHE A 53 7.67 2.26 1.97
C PHE A 53 6.64 3.30 2.47
N SER A 54 5.89 3.03 3.55
CA SER A 54 4.79 3.87 4.01
C SER A 54 4.83 4.12 5.52
N ASN A 55 4.15 5.18 5.98
CA ASN A 55 4.01 5.51 7.40
C ASN A 55 3.38 4.36 8.19
N ARG A 56 2.38 3.70 7.63
CA ARG A 56 1.75 2.53 8.22
C ARG A 56 2.74 1.36 8.40
N ALA A 57 3.50 1.03 7.35
CA ALA A 57 4.53 0.00 7.44
C ALA A 57 5.59 0.35 8.49
N THR A 58 5.97 1.64 8.58
CA THR A 58 6.88 2.18 9.61
C THR A 58 6.34 1.89 11.01
N ARG A 59 5.07 2.14 11.27
CA ARG A 59 4.42 1.91 12.56
C ARG A 59 4.38 0.44 12.92
N ASN A 60 3.88 -0.41 12.02
CA ASN A 60 3.81 -1.86 12.23
C ASN A 60 5.19 -2.47 12.52
N LEU A 61 6.21 -2.07 11.75
CA LEU A 61 7.58 -2.53 11.97
C LEU A 61 8.14 -2.02 13.30
N ARG A 62 7.85 -0.77 13.65
CA ARG A 62 8.26 -0.16 14.93
C ARG A 62 7.68 -0.93 16.12
N GLU A 63 6.39 -1.23 16.11
CA GLU A 63 5.72 -1.98 17.18
C GLU A 63 6.29 -3.38 17.30
N ARG A 64 6.51 -4.05 16.17
CA ARG A 64 7.09 -5.39 16.17
C ARG A 64 8.52 -5.40 16.71
N LEU A 65 9.35 -4.45 16.30
CA LEU A 65 10.71 -4.29 16.79
C LEU A 65 10.74 -3.89 18.28
N LEU A 66 9.83 -3.01 18.70
CA LEU A 66 9.68 -2.63 20.10
C LEU A 66 9.28 -3.83 20.97
N SER A 67 8.34 -4.64 20.52
CA SER A 67 7.93 -5.87 21.19
C SER A 67 9.07 -6.89 21.31
N ALA A 68 9.87 -7.06 20.26
CA ALA A 68 10.96 -8.03 20.23
C ALA A 68 12.19 -7.61 21.05
N LEU A 69 12.50 -6.31 21.11
CA LEU A 69 13.72 -5.78 21.72
C LEU A 69 13.52 -5.22 23.12
N GLY A 70 12.29 -4.83 23.44
CA GLY A 70 11.97 -4.03 24.61
C GLY A 70 12.33 -2.54 24.46
N PRO A 71 11.72 -1.64 25.28
CA PRO A 71 11.82 -0.19 25.07
C PRO A 71 13.25 0.36 25.12
N GLN A 72 14.09 -0.16 26.02
CA GLN A 72 15.45 0.37 26.21
C GLN A 72 16.36 0.07 25.02
N ARG A 73 16.38 -1.20 24.54
CA ARG A 73 17.19 -1.59 23.38
C ARG A 73 16.67 -0.93 22.13
N PHE A 74 15.35 -0.88 21.94
CA PHE A 74 14.74 -0.23 20.80
C PHE A 74 15.17 1.24 20.69
N ARG A 75 15.00 2.05 21.75
CA ARG A 75 15.39 3.47 21.75
C ARG A 75 16.88 3.69 21.48
N ARG A 76 17.72 2.78 21.95
CA ARG A 76 19.17 2.92 21.82
C ARG A 76 19.66 2.52 20.43
N TYR A 77 19.13 1.44 19.87
CA TYR A 77 19.75 0.78 18.74
C TYR A 77 18.95 0.83 17.44
N VAL A 78 17.71 1.32 17.44
CA VAL A 78 16.87 1.22 16.25
C VAL A 78 16.29 2.58 15.86
N ARG A 79 16.51 2.96 14.61
CA ARG A 79 15.82 4.05 13.93
C ARG A 79 14.88 3.45 12.89
N VAL A 80 13.56 3.66 13.05
CA VAL A 80 12.53 3.23 12.07
C VAL A 80 11.97 4.47 11.40
N THR A 81 12.00 4.51 10.07
CA THR A 81 11.49 5.62 9.27
C THR A 81 11.07 5.13 7.88
N ASN A 82 10.29 5.91 7.14
CA ASN A 82 10.08 5.67 5.72
C ASN A 82 11.20 6.34 4.88
N PHE A 83 11.24 6.03 3.58
CA PHE A 83 12.27 6.57 2.68
C PHE A 83 12.27 8.09 2.58
N HIS A 84 11.10 8.73 2.55
CA HIS A 84 10.98 10.19 2.48
C HIS A 84 11.39 10.86 3.79
N GLY A 85 11.05 10.27 4.93
CA GLY A 85 11.52 10.73 6.24
C GLY A 85 13.03 10.65 6.36
N HIS A 86 13.65 9.53 5.92
CA HIS A 86 15.09 9.40 5.87
C HIS A 86 15.73 10.43 4.92
N ALA A 87 15.15 10.62 3.73
CA ALA A 87 15.62 11.63 2.77
C ALA A 87 15.56 13.05 3.34
N ALA A 88 14.49 13.40 4.05
CA ALA A 88 14.35 14.69 4.71
C ALA A 88 15.43 14.90 5.79
N GLU A 89 15.75 13.86 6.59
CA GLU A 89 16.85 13.90 7.57
C GLU A 89 18.21 14.14 6.89
N VAL A 90 18.49 13.44 5.77
CA VAL A 90 19.72 13.64 4.98
C VAL A 90 19.83 15.07 4.45
N ILE A 91 18.74 15.62 3.91
CA ILE A 91 18.72 17.00 3.39
C ILE A 91 18.94 18.01 4.51
N ARG A 92 18.28 17.87 5.66
CA ARG A 92 18.48 18.78 6.79
C ARG A 92 19.90 18.77 7.31
N ALA A 93 20.53 17.60 7.35
CA ALA A 93 21.89 17.46 7.86
C ALA A 93 22.95 18.00 6.88
N HIS A 94 22.75 17.78 5.58
CA HIS A 94 23.80 17.97 4.57
C HIS A 94 23.40 18.84 3.38
N GLY A 95 22.17 19.36 3.30
CA GLY A 95 21.65 20.09 2.13
C GLY A 95 22.52 21.26 1.67
N ARG A 96 23.18 21.96 2.58
CA ARG A 96 24.14 23.04 2.25
C ARG A 96 25.28 22.59 1.33
N THR A 97 25.66 21.34 1.37
CA THR A 97 26.72 20.77 0.50
C THR A 97 26.36 20.83 -0.98
N ILE A 98 25.06 20.84 -1.30
CA ILE A 98 24.53 20.95 -2.67
C ILE A 98 23.74 22.26 -2.90
N GLY A 99 23.94 23.25 -2.02
CA GLY A 99 23.33 24.59 -2.15
C GLY A 99 21.87 24.69 -1.67
N LEU A 100 21.34 23.70 -0.95
CA LEU A 100 19.98 23.76 -0.39
C LEU A 100 20.00 24.41 1.00
N ASP A 101 18.96 25.20 1.28
CA ASP A 101 18.68 25.66 2.64
C ASP A 101 18.16 24.47 3.49
N PRO A 102 18.85 24.08 4.58
CA PRO A 102 18.38 23.01 5.46
C PRO A 102 17.06 23.34 6.18
N ASN A 103 16.67 24.59 6.23
CA ASN A 103 15.43 25.05 6.85
C ASN A 103 14.27 25.19 5.82
N VAL A 104 14.49 24.78 4.55
CA VAL A 104 13.40 24.80 3.57
C VAL A 104 12.22 23.96 4.09
N PRO A 105 10.98 24.49 4.00
CA PRO A 105 9.80 23.73 4.41
C PRO A 105 9.73 22.39 3.66
N MET A 106 9.52 21.31 4.41
CA MET A 106 9.34 20.00 3.78
C MET A 106 8.00 19.96 3.05
N PRO A 107 7.99 19.48 1.80
CA PRO A 107 6.79 19.50 0.98
C PRO A 107 5.78 18.44 1.42
N GLY A 108 4.49 18.80 1.39
CA GLY A 108 3.41 17.81 1.39
C GLY A 108 3.01 17.42 -0.04
N ARG A 109 2.39 16.26 -0.20
CA ARG A 109 1.82 15.83 -1.51
C ARG A 109 0.75 16.81 -2.01
N SER A 110 0.01 17.43 -1.09
CA SER A 110 -1.04 18.40 -1.40
C SER A 110 -0.56 19.62 -2.20
N THR A 111 0.67 20.08 -2.00
CA THR A 111 1.21 21.24 -2.70
C THR A 111 1.29 21.00 -4.21
N LEU A 112 1.81 19.84 -4.61
CA LEU A 112 1.87 19.48 -6.03
C LEU A 112 0.47 19.22 -6.60
N THR A 113 -0.40 18.54 -5.85
CA THR A 113 -1.78 18.28 -6.27
C THR A 113 -2.54 19.59 -6.53
N ALA A 114 -2.40 20.59 -5.66
CA ALA A 114 -3.01 21.91 -5.84
C ALA A 114 -2.46 22.63 -7.08
N ALA A 115 -1.14 22.59 -7.29
CA ALA A 115 -0.52 23.18 -8.48
C ALA A 115 -1.04 22.53 -9.78
N ILE A 116 -1.19 21.19 -9.81
CA ILE A 116 -1.73 20.47 -10.97
C ILE A 116 -3.21 20.78 -11.17
N SER A 117 -4.01 20.88 -10.09
CA SER A 117 -5.44 21.19 -10.17
C SER A 117 -5.69 22.54 -10.84
N ALA A 118 -4.81 23.53 -10.67
CA ALA A 118 -4.92 24.83 -11.34
C ALA A 118 -4.97 24.71 -12.89
N TYR A 119 -4.34 23.68 -13.47
CA TYR A 119 -4.35 23.42 -14.92
C TYR A 119 -5.44 22.46 -15.37
N THR A 120 -6.07 21.74 -14.47
CA THR A 120 -7.10 20.73 -14.78
C THR A 120 -8.50 21.16 -14.39
N ASP A 121 -8.64 22.21 -13.56
CA ASP A 121 -9.93 22.76 -13.18
C ASP A 121 -10.66 23.35 -14.39
N GLY A 122 -11.92 22.95 -14.55
CA GLY A 122 -12.75 23.36 -15.71
C GLY A 122 -12.64 22.44 -16.92
N LEU A 123 -11.73 21.46 -16.95
CA LEU A 123 -11.70 20.45 -18.00
C LEU A 123 -12.79 19.37 -17.77
N PRO A 124 -13.33 18.75 -18.84
CA PRO A 124 -14.14 17.54 -18.71
C PRO A 124 -13.37 16.43 -17.99
N ILE A 125 -14.05 15.54 -17.28
CA ILE A 125 -13.45 14.53 -16.39
C ILE A 125 -12.36 13.67 -17.09
N GLY A 126 -12.61 13.18 -18.30
CA GLY A 126 -11.63 12.37 -19.05
C GLY A 126 -10.34 13.14 -19.36
N PRO A 127 -10.41 14.28 -20.08
CA PRO A 127 -9.27 15.15 -20.36
C PRO A 127 -8.55 15.64 -19.09
N ALA A 128 -9.26 15.93 -18.01
CA ALA A 128 -8.65 16.34 -16.74
C ALA A 128 -7.77 15.22 -16.14
N ILE A 129 -8.24 13.97 -16.16
CA ILE A 129 -7.48 12.81 -15.67
C ILE A 129 -6.23 12.59 -16.53
N GLU A 130 -6.36 12.66 -17.86
CA GLU A 130 -5.24 12.50 -18.78
C GLU A 130 -4.19 13.59 -18.61
N CYS A 131 -4.63 14.85 -18.53
CA CYS A 131 -3.75 15.99 -18.30
C CYS A 131 -2.99 15.86 -16.97
N LYS A 132 -3.71 15.58 -15.88
CA LYS A 132 -3.11 15.34 -14.57
C LYS A 132 -2.06 14.22 -14.62
N SER A 133 -2.41 13.07 -15.19
CA SER A 133 -1.50 11.92 -15.31
C SER A 133 -0.25 12.26 -16.13
N ALA A 134 -0.39 13.02 -17.22
CA ALA A 134 0.74 13.44 -18.04
C ALA A 134 1.69 14.39 -17.30
N ILE A 135 1.15 15.33 -16.50
CA ILE A 135 1.94 16.27 -15.68
C ILE A 135 2.69 15.49 -14.59
N GLU A 136 1.98 14.63 -13.83
CA GLU A 136 2.58 13.83 -12.76
C GLU A 136 3.69 12.92 -13.29
N THR A 137 3.46 12.28 -14.42
CA THR A 137 4.47 11.42 -15.08
C THR A 137 5.69 12.22 -15.47
N ALA A 138 5.55 13.34 -16.15
CA ALA A 138 6.67 14.16 -16.61
C ALA A 138 7.52 14.67 -15.42
N LEU A 139 6.88 15.20 -14.37
CA LEU A 139 7.56 15.67 -13.16
C LEU A 139 8.29 14.54 -12.44
N SER A 140 7.61 13.41 -12.25
CA SER A 140 8.16 12.25 -11.54
C SER A 140 9.35 11.64 -12.30
N GLU A 141 9.25 11.47 -13.62
CA GLU A 141 10.36 10.94 -14.44
C GLU A 141 11.58 11.85 -14.41
N ALA A 142 11.40 13.17 -14.55
CA ALA A 142 12.48 14.14 -14.47
C ALA A 142 13.20 14.13 -13.11
N LYS A 143 12.48 13.78 -12.01
CA LYS A 143 13.00 13.80 -10.64
C LYS A 143 13.47 12.43 -10.11
N ARG A 144 13.30 11.35 -10.86
CA ARG A 144 13.77 9.99 -10.49
C ARG A 144 15.27 9.75 -10.74
N SER A 145 16.04 10.78 -10.96
CA SER A 145 17.47 10.73 -11.19
C SER A 145 18.21 11.67 -10.25
N THR A 146 19.55 11.61 -10.28
CA THR A 146 20.42 12.50 -9.49
C THR A 146 20.59 13.89 -10.11
N TYR A 147 19.66 14.32 -10.93
CA TYR A 147 19.67 15.61 -11.61
C TYR A 147 19.64 16.79 -10.64
N ASP A 148 20.40 17.82 -10.93
CA ASP A 148 20.19 19.13 -10.30
C ASP A 148 18.98 19.84 -10.92
N ASP A 149 18.67 21.05 -10.43
CA ASP A 149 17.48 21.78 -10.88
C ASP A 149 17.56 22.22 -12.35
N ASP A 150 18.77 22.42 -12.90
CA ASP A 150 18.94 22.77 -14.31
C ASP A 150 18.75 21.55 -15.22
N GLN A 151 19.26 20.41 -14.82
CA GLN A 151 19.05 19.13 -15.51
C GLN A 151 17.58 18.69 -15.46
N VAL A 152 16.88 18.91 -14.35
CA VAL A 152 15.41 18.67 -14.26
C VAL A 152 14.67 19.57 -15.25
N ARG A 153 15.04 20.85 -15.36
CA ARG A 153 14.43 21.78 -16.34
C ARG A 153 14.66 21.28 -17.77
N GLU A 154 15.86 20.84 -18.10
CA GLU A 154 16.19 20.30 -19.43
C GLU A 154 15.39 19.02 -19.74
N ALA A 155 15.28 18.09 -18.77
CA ALA A 155 14.47 16.88 -18.91
C ALA A 155 12.99 17.19 -19.13
N LEU A 156 12.42 18.17 -18.39
CA LEU A 156 11.05 18.62 -18.58
C LEU A 156 10.86 19.32 -19.93
N ALA A 157 11.82 20.12 -20.40
CA ALA A 157 11.77 20.69 -21.74
C ALA A 157 11.76 19.62 -22.83
N ALA A 158 12.57 18.59 -22.67
CA ALA A 158 12.61 17.44 -23.58
C ALA A 158 11.31 16.62 -23.57
N SER A 159 10.59 16.56 -22.45
CA SER A 159 9.28 15.88 -22.34
C SER A 159 8.16 16.57 -23.16
N GLY A 160 8.33 17.84 -23.48
CA GLY A 160 7.32 18.66 -24.17
C GLY A 160 6.10 19.04 -23.32
N ASN A 161 6.05 18.65 -22.04
CA ASN A 161 4.92 18.98 -21.15
C ASN A 161 5.07 20.39 -20.58
N VAL A 162 4.37 21.36 -21.19
CA VAL A 162 4.45 22.79 -20.82
C VAL A 162 3.98 23.03 -19.38
N PHE A 163 2.90 22.39 -18.94
CA PHE A 163 2.37 22.56 -17.59
C PHE A 163 3.35 22.06 -16.52
N ALA A 164 4.00 20.91 -16.76
CA ALA A 164 5.04 20.41 -15.86
C ALA A 164 6.24 21.38 -15.77
N GLN A 165 6.61 22.01 -16.89
CA GLN A 165 7.67 23.04 -16.91
C GLN A 165 7.28 24.28 -16.11
N GLU A 166 6.04 24.77 -16.23
CA GLU A 166 5.54 25.92 -15.50
C GLU A 166 5.48 25.65 -13.99
N ILE A 167 4.96 24.48 -13.59
CA ILE A 167 4.91 24.05 -12.17
C ILE A 167 6.33 24.00 -11.58
N GLU A 168 7.29 23.46 -12.30
CA GLU A 168 8.67 23.38 -11.84
C GLU A 168 9.36 24.76 -11.78
N ALA A 169 9.07 25.63 -12.74
CA ALA A 169 9.57 27.01 -12.73
C ALA A 169 9.01 27.81 -11.53
N GLU A 170 7.75 27.64 -11.21
CA GLU A 170 7.12 28.25 -10.04
C GLU A 170 7.74 27.73 -8.74
N ARG A 171 7.87 26.40 -8.59
CA ARG A 171 8.57 25.79 -7.45
C ARG A 171 9.95 26.43 -7.22
N ARG A 172 10.75 26.55 -8.28
CA ARG A 172 12.10 27.15 -8.20
C ARG A 172 12.05 28.60 -7.78
N SER A 173 11.11 29.38 -8.34
CA SER A 173 10.96 30.82 -8.00
C SER A 173 10.60 31.04 -6.53
N GLN A 174 9.83 30.12 -5.95
CA GLN A 174 9.43 30.13 -4.55
C GLN A 174 10.50 29.56 -3.60
N GLY A 175 11.55 28.91 -4.13
CA GLY A 175 12.59 28.27 -3.33
C GLY A 175 12.08 27.09 -2.47
N VAL A 176 10.97 26.46 -2.88
CA VAL A 176 10.36 25.33 -2.16
C VAL A 176 10.74 23.98 -2.81
N LEU A 177 10.56 22.88 -2.09
CA LEU A 177 10.71 21.53 -2.61
C LEU A 177 9.34 20.93 -2.92
N HIS A 178 9.25 20.08 -3.93
CA HIS A 178 8.17 19.10 -4.10
C HIS A 178 8.55 17.76 -3.47
N PHE A 179 7.55 16.91 -3.25
CA PHE A 179 7.74 15.63 -2.57
C PHE A 179 8.79 14.73 -3.25
N ASP A 180 8.81 14.70 -4.59
CA ASP A 180 9.79 13.92 -5.37
C ASP A 180 11.22 14.51 -5.31
N ASP A 181 11.38 15.78 -4.93
CA ASP A 181 12.68 16.41 -4.73
C ASP A 181 13.41 15.85 -3.50
N LEU A 182 12.67 15.32 -2.51
CA LEU A 182 13.29 14.74 -1.32
C LEU A 182 14.19 13.56 -1.65
N LEU A 183 13.69 12.60 -2.41
CA LEU A 183 14.48 11.43 -2.82
C LEU A 183 15.63 11.82 -3.74
N ARG A 184 15.38 12.71 -4.70
CA ARG A 184 16.39 13.21 -5.65
C ARG A 184 17.58 13.86 -4.93
N HIS A 185 17.30 14.78 -4.03
CA HIS A 185 18.36 15.49 -3.30
C HIS A 185 19.07 14.59 -2.27
N ALA A 186 18.35 13.70 -1.60
CA ALA A 186 18.98 12.71 -0.71
C ALA A 186 19.93 11.78 -1.50
N GLN A 187 19.53 11.31 -2.67
CA GLN A 187 20.39 10.49 -3.52
C GLN A 187 21.63 11.27 -3.99
N ARG A 188 21.48 12.55 -4.40
CA ARG A 188 22.62 13.43 -4.74
C ARG A 188 23.60 13.57 -3.57
N LEU A 189 23.09 13.80 -2.36
CA LEU A 189 23.90 13.93 -1.16
C LEU A 189 24.61 12.61 -0.80
N LEU A 190 23.90 11.50 -0.83
CA LEU A 190 24.47 10.18 -0.54
C LEU A 190 25.42 9.66 -1.63
N ASN A 191 25.43 10.24 -2.83
CA ASN A 191 26.45 10.00 -3.84
C ASN A 191 27.78 10.73 -3.53
N ILE A 192 27.79 11.67 -2.59
CA ILE A 192 29.02 12.28 -2.06
C ILE A 192 29.61 11.29 -1.04
N LYS A 193 30.82 10.77 -1.35
CA LYS A 193 31.45 9.69 -0.56
C LYS A 193 31.58 10.03 0.93
N GLU A 194 31.90 11.25 1.25
CA GLU A 194 32.07 11.74 2.62
C GLU A 194 30.73 11.70 3.37
N VAL A 195 29.64 12.11 2.73
CA VAL A 195 28.29 12.06 3.31
C VAL A 195 27.86 10.61 3.50
N ALA A 196 27.94 9.76 2.47
CA ALA A 196 27.58 8.35 2.57
C ALA A 196 28.34 7.65 3.71
N ARG A 197 29.65 7.93 3.83
CA ARG A 197 30.48 7.34 4.88
C ARG A 197 30.01 7.67 6.29
N LEU A 198 29.47 8.86 6.54
CA LEU A 198 28.90 9.22 7.85
C LEU A 198 27.72 8.32 8.22
N TYR A 199 26.80 8.07 7.26
CA TYR A 199 25.67 7.16 7.45
C TYR A 199 26.12 5.72 7.63
N GLN A 200 27.06 5.24 6.81
CA GLN A 200 27.63 3.89 6.88
C GLN A 200 28.37 3.62 8.21
N LEU A 201 28.98 4.63 8.81
CA LEU A 201 29.59 4.51 10.13
C LEU A 201 28.56 4.52 11.24
N HIS A 202 27.47 5.28 11.08
CA HIS A 202 26.41 5.39 12.07
C HIS A 202 25.47 4.16 12.05
N TYR A 203 25.12 3.69 10.87
CA TYR A 203 24.22 2.54 10.70
C TYR A 203 25.02 1.26 10.42
N GLY A 204 25.31 0.52 11.51
CA GLY A 204 26.04 -0.76 11.42
C GLY A 204 25.19 -1.92 10.90
N ALA A 205 23.88 -1.72 10.76
CA ALA A 205 22.98 -2.67 10.11
C ALA A 205 21.76 -1.96 9.50
N MET A 206 21.11 -2.61 8.52
CA MET A 206 19.91 -2.10 7.88
C MET A 206 18.87 -3.20 7.69
N LEU A 207 17.60 -2.83 7.87
CA LEU A 207 16.43 -3.65 7.59
C LEU A 207 15.54 -2.91 6.60
N VAL A 208 15.12 -3.58 5.55
CA VAL A 208 14.19 -3.03 4.54
C VAL A 208 13.01 -3.98 4.41
N ASP A 209 11.81 -3.48 4.72
CA ASP A 209 10.56 -4.23 4.55
C ASP A 209 9.92 -3.89 3.21
N GLU A 210 9.22 -4.87 2.62
CA GLU A 210 8.47 -4.75 1.37
C GLU A 210 9.32 -4.20 0.20
N PHE A 211 10.51 -4.79 -0.03
CA PHE A 211 11.44 -4.30 -1.05
C PHE A 211 10.83 -4.22 -2.46
N GLN A 212 9.79 -4.99 -2.76
CA GLN A 212 9.11 -4.96 -4.05
C GLN A 212 8.35 -3.65 -4.33
N ASP A 213 8.12 -2.84 -3.30
CA ASP A 213 7.45 -1.54 -3.46
C ASP A 213 8.44 -0.40 -3.69
N LEU A 214 9.75 -0.69 -3.70
CA LEU A 214 10.78 0.30 -3.90
C LEU A 214 10.93 0.71 -5.37
N SER A 215 11.21 1.99 -5.57
CA SER A 215 11.82 2.46 -6.80
C SER A 215 13.33 2.17 -6.81
N PRO A 216 13.98 2.12 -7.99
CA PRO A 216 15.44 2.02 -8.07
C PRO A 216 16.16 3.13 -7.29
N GLN A 217 15.62 4.34 -7.29
CA GLN A 217 16.14 5.48 -6.53
C GLN A 217 16.11 5.23 -5.01
N GLN A 218 15.02 4.69 -4.48
CA GLN A 218 14.93 4.32 -3.05
C GLN A 218 15.91 3.21 -2.69
N LEU A 219 16.09 2.23 -3.58
CA LEU A 219 17.10 1.19 -3.37
C LEU A 219 18.52 1.78 -3.33
N ASP A 220 18.86 2.72 -4.22
CA ASP A 220 20.16 3.39 -4.21
C ASP A 220 20.40 4.16 -2.91
N ILE A 221 19.38 4.87 -2.40
CA ILE A 221 19.44 5.56 -1.10
C ILE A 221 19.70 4.56 0.03
N ALA A 222 18.99 3.43 0.04
CA ALA A 222 19.21 2.38 1.03
C ALA A 222 20.65 1.86 0.98
N LEU A 223 21.12 1.47 -0.21
CA LEU A 223 22.45 0.91 -0.40
C LEU A 223 23.57 1.90 -0.02
N ALA A 224 23.37 3.20 -0.26
CA ALA A 224 24.34 4.23 0.11
C ALA A 224 24.36 4.52 1.63
N SER A 225 23.23 4.31 2.33
CA SER A 225 23.09 4.62 3.77
C SER A 225 23.75 3.58 4.70
N SER A 226 24.05 2.37 4.24
CA SER A 226 24.74 1.33 5.01
C SER A 226 25.68 0.55 4.12
N SER A 227 26.84 0.11 4.65
CA SER A 227 27.80 -0.69 3.88
C SER A 227 27.54 -2.18 3.93
N ASP A 228 27.16 -2.70 5.10
CA ASP A 228 27.05 -4.12 5.39
C ASP A 228 25.87 -4.42 6.32
N ASN A 229 25.64 -5.70 6.63
CA ASN A 229 24.58 -6.19 7.50
C ASN A 229 23.17 -5.75 7.05
N ARG A 230 22.95 -5.70 5.74
CA ARG A 230 21.68 -5.32 5.14
C ARG A 230 20.76 -6.54 5.05
N THR A 231 19.49 -6.34 5.38
CA THR A 231 18.46 -7.36 5.24
C THR A 231 17.28 -6.79 4.47
N PHE A 232 16.98 -7.38 3.33
CA PHE A 232 15.84 -7.00 2.48
C PHE A 232 14.83 -8.13 2.52
N VAL A 233 13.59 -7.80 2.88
CA VAL A 233 12.49 -8.77 2.92
C VAL A 233 11.34 -8.25 2.08
N GLY A 234 10.74 -9.13 1.28
CA GLY A 234 9.62 -8.76 0.41
C GLY A 234 9.13 -9.94 -0.42
N ASP A 235 8.23 -9.63 -1.33
CA ASP A 235 7.71 -10.60 -2.31
C ASP A 235 7.45 -9.89 -3.65
N PRO A 236 8.26 -10.15 -4.68
CA PRO A 236 8.09 -9.53 -6.00
C PRO A 236 6.68 -9.70 -6.59
N LEU A 237 5.99 -10.80 -6.25
CA LEU A 237 4.63 -11.06 -6.71
C LEU A 237 3.56 -10.18 -6.01
N GLN A 238 3.92 -9.46 -4.95
CA GLN A 238 3.06 -8.46 -4.30
C GLN A 238 3.35 -7.02 -4.75
N GLY A 239 4.23 -6.81 -5.71
CA GLY A 239 4.53 -5.48 -6.27
C GLY A 239 3.39 -4.98 -7.17
N ILE A 240 2.57 -4.06 -6.65
CA ILE A 240 1.41 -3.47 -7.33
C ILE A 240 1.43 -1.94 -7.37
N TYR A 241 2.58 -1.32 -7.07
CA TYR A 241 2.76 0.13 -7.03
C TYR A 241 3.65 0.65 -8.17
N SER A 242 3.60 0.03 -9.36
CA SER A 242 4.38 0.49 -10.52
C SER A 242 4.02 1.92 -10.93
N TRP A 243 2.77 2.32 -10.78
CA TRP A 243 2.30 3.68 -10.98
C TRP A 243 2.97 4.71 -10.03
N ALA A 244 3.39 4.28 -8.83
CA ALA A 244 4.17 5.08 -7.88
C ALA A 244 5.69 4.99 -8.09
N GLY A 245 6.14 4.30 -9.15
CA GLY A 245 7.55 4.15 -9.50
C GLY A 245 8.24 2.90 -8.99
N ALA A 246 7.52 2.00 -8.31
CA ALA A 246 8.07 0.71 -7.93
C ALA A 246 8.48 -0.12 -9.16
N ARG A 247 9.60 -0.84 -9.03
CA ARG A 247 10.14 -1.71 -10.09
C ARG A 247 10.59 -3.05 -9.45
N PRO A 248 9.62 -3.91 -9.06
CA PRO A 248 9.91 -5.09 -8.24
C PRO A 248 10.96 -6.02 -8.85
N LEU A 249 10.90 -6.28 -10.15
CA LEU A 249 11.84 -7.19 -10.82
C LEU A 249 13.24 -6.58 -10.97
N GLU A 250 13.33 -5.28 -11.25
CA GLU A 250 14.61 -4.56 -11.35
C GLU A 250 15.29 -4.48 -9.98
N VAL A 251 14.52 -4.14 -8.95
CA VAL A 251 14.97 -4.09 -7.55
C VAL A 251 15.44 -5.47 -7.09
N GLU A 252 14.66 -6.53 -7.33
CA GLU A 252 15.06 -7.90 -6.99
C GLU A 252 16.35 -8.29 -7.68
N LYS A 253 16.49 -8.03 -8.98
CA LYS A 253 17.71 -8.33 -9.74
C LYS A 253 18.94 -7.67 -9.09
N LYS A 254 18.87 -6.37 -8.78
CA LYS A 254 19.96 -5.64 -8.14
C LYS A 254 20.25 -6.16 -6.73
N LEU A 255 19.21 -6.55 -5.97
CA LEU A 255 19.40 -7.15 -4.67
C LEU A 255 20.08 -8.53 -4.72
N ARG A 256 19.82 -9.34 -5.75
CA ARG A 256 20.55 -10.60 -5.96
C ARG A 256 22.05 -10.36 -6.24
N GLU A 257 22.38 -9.29 -6.94
CA GLU A 257 23.78 -8.91 -7.17
C GLU A 257 24.49 -8.53 -5.86
N VAL A 258 23.77 -7.91 -4.91
CA VAL A 258 24.31 -7.43 -3.62
C VAL A 258 24.30 -8.50 -2.53
N CYS A 259 23.24 -9.30 -2.47
CA CYS A 259 22.97 -10.25 -1.39
C CYS A 259 23.19 -11.72 -1.77
N GLY A 260 23.35 -12.02 -3.05
CA GLY A 260 23.37 -13.39 -3.57
C GLY A 260 21.95 -13.99 -3.71
N GLU A 261 21.88 -15.31 -3.71
CA GLU A 261 20.60 -16.02 -3.84
C GLU A 261 19.68 -15.78 -2.64
N PRO A 262 18.37 -15.56 -2.87
CA PRO A 262 17.43 -15.26 -1.81
C PRO A 262 17.10 -16.49 -0.96
N HIS A 263 16.96 -16.27 0.34
CA HIS A 263 16.25 -17.22 1.21
C HIS A 263 14.76 -17.17 0.91
N ARG A 264 14.14 -18.34 0.70
CA ARG A 264 12.72 -18.44 0.35
C ARG A 264 11.92 -19.00 1.52
N LEU A 265 10.88 -18.28 1.91
CA LEU A 265 9.94 -18.73 2.93
C LEU A 265 8.71 -19.31 2.22
N ALA A 266 8.43 -20.60 2.48
CA ALA A 266 7.36 -21.33 1.79
C ALA A 266 6.21 -21.77 2.72
N ILE A 267 6.26 -21.39 4.00
CA ILE A 267 5.24 -21.78 4.99
C ILE A 267 4.42 -20.56 5.38
N SER A 268 3.13 -20.62 5.09
CA SER A 268 2.16 -19.58 5.47
C SER A 268 1.53 -19.89 6.83
N TYR A 269 1.59 -18.91 7.73
CA TYR A 269 0.92 -18.94 9.05
C TYR A 269 -0.42 -18.20 9.02
N ARG A 270 -0.88 -17.77 7.84
CA ARG A 270 -2.04 -16.90 7.70
C ARG A 270 -3.26 -17.61 7.19
N SER A 271 -3.12 -18.36 6.11
CA SER A 271 -4.25 -18.77 5.28
C SER A 271 -4.51 -20.27 5.34
N SER A 272 -5.76 -20.64 5.24
CA SER A 272 -6.24 -22.02 5.18
C SER A 272 -5.70 -22.77 3.95
N PRO A 273 -5.67 -24.10 3.98
CA PRO A 273 -5.30 -24.93 2.82
C PRO A 273 -6.13 -24.60 1.57
N ALA A 274 -7.44 -24.36 1.69
CA ALA A 274 -8.32 -24.01 0.58
C ALA A 274 -7.92 -22.66 -0.05
N VAL A 275 -7.66 -21.64 0.74
CA VAL A 275 -7.17 -20.34 0.24
C VAL A 275 -5.81 -20.49 -0.41
N LEU A 276 -4.88 -21.23 0.21
CA LEU A 276 -3.53 -21.42 -0.34
C LEU A 276 -3.55 -22.20 -1.67
N ALA A 277 -4.49 -23.10 -1.87
CA ALA A 277 -4.65 -23.78 -3.16
C ALA A 277 -4.89 -22.78 -4.29
N VAL A 278 -5.75 -21.77 -4.06
CA VAL A 278 -6.03 -20.71 -5.05
C VAL A 278 -4.80 -19.78 -5.19
N VAL A 279 -4.21 -19.34 -4.09
CA VAL A 279 -2.99 -18.51 -4.07
C VAL A 279 -1.87 -19.16 -4.89
N ASN A 280 -1.58 -20.44 -4.64
CA ASN A 280 -0.53 -21.19 -5.32
C ASN A 280 -0.78 -21.30 -6.83
N LYS A 281 -2.03 -21.52 -7.21
CA LYS A 281 -2.37 -21.65 -8.63
C LYS A 281 -2.21 -20.32 -9.37
N VAL A 282 -2.64 -19.22 -8.75
CA VAL A 282 -2.46 -17.88 -9.31
C VAL A 282 -0.97 -17.50 -9.32
N ALA A 283 -0.22 -17.78 -8.24
CA ALA A 283 1.21 -17.53 -8.17
C ALA A 283 1.99 -18.30 -9.26
N ALA A 284 1.59 -19.54 -9.55
CA ALA A 284 2.21 -20.35 -10.61
C ALA A 284 2.11 -19.70 -12.00
N THR A 285 1.06 -18.93 -12.31
CA THR A 285 0.95 -18.16 -13.57
C THR A 285 1.98 -17.04 -13.68
N LEU A 286 2.54 -16.61 -12.54
CA LEU A 286 3.58 -15.60 -12.41
C LEU A 286 4.95 -16.22 -12.06
N ASN A 287 5.12 -17.52 -12.29
CA ASN A 287 6.31 -18.30 -11.92
C ASN A 287 6.64 -18.26 -10.41
N GLY A 288 5.64 -18.09 -9.56
CA GLY A 288 5.75 -18.14 -8.11
C GLY A 288 5.82 -19.56 -7.58
N GLU A 289 6.35 -19.69 -6.38
CA GLU A 289 6.45 -20.97 -5.67
C GLU A 289 5.18 -21.28 -4.88
N SER A 290 4.97 -22.57 -4.63
CA SER A 290 3.85 -23.04 -3.83
C SER A 290 4.11 -22.87 -2.33
N LEU A 291 3.08 -22.46 -1.60
CA LEU A 291 3.07 -22.30 -0.15
C LEU A 291 2.35 -23.47 0.53
N GLY A 292 2.88 -23.90 1.66
CA GLY A 292 2.21 -24.82 2.58
C GLY A 292 1.57 -24.07 3.76
N ALA A 293 0.48 -24.59 4.31
CA ALA A 293 -0.06 -24.10 5.58
C ALA A 293 0.79 -24.60 6.74
N ALA A 294 1.10 -23.72 7.71
CA ALA A 294 1.88 -24.12 8.90
C ALA A 294 1.14 -25.15 9.77
N GLN A 295 -0.17 -25.03 9.85
CA GLN A 295 -1.05 -25.90 10.65
C GLN A 295 -2.31 -26.23 9.83
N PRO A 296 -2.24 -27.14 8.84
CA PRO A 296 -3.37 -27.42 7.95
C PRO A 296 -4.61 -27.94 8.69
N ASP A 297 -4.41 -28.76 9.72
CA ASP A 297 -5.49 -29.38 10.49
C ASP A 297 -6.16 -28.42 11.50
N ALA A 298 -5.58 -27.24 11.75
CA ALA A 298 -6.17 -26.24 12.63
C ALA A 298 -7.32 -25.45 11.98
N TRP A 299 -7.52 -25.59 10.66
CA TRP A 299 -8.55 -24.87 9.93
C TRP A 299 -9.85 -25.68 9.86
N PRO A 300 -10.97 -25.17 10.41
CA PRO A 300 -12.26 -25.86 10.32
C PRO A 300 -12.59 -26.18 8.86
N LEU A 301 -12.92 -27.43 8.59
CA LEU A 301 -13.23 -27.97 7.26
C LEU A 301 -12.16 -27.65 6.18
N GLY A 302 -10.91 -27.34 6.58
CA GLY A 302 -9.83 -26.98 5.66
C GLY A 302 -9.92 -25.58 5.07
N GLY A 303 -10.89 -24.77 5.48
CA GLY A 303 -11.23 -23.46 4.91
C GLY A 303 -12.10 -23.56 3.66
N ALA A 304 -12.31 -22.43 2.98
CA ALA A 304 -13.21 -22.34 1.83
C ALA A 304 -12.59 -21.63 0.63
N ALA A 305 -12.91 -22.10 -0.57
CA ALA A 305 -12.66 -21.41 -1.84
C ALA A 305 -13.88 -21.60 -2.75
N ALA A 306 -14.59 -20.53 -3.07
CA ALA A 306 -15.84 -20.59 -3.83
C ALA A 306 -15.85 -19.64 -5.00
N SER A 307 -16.67 -19.97 -6.01
CA SER A 307 -16.95 -19.07 -7.12
C SER A 307 -18.44 -19.08 -7.47
N ALA A 308 -18.97 -17.94 -7.94
CA ALA A 308 -20.35 -17.81 -8.37
C ALA A 308 -20.53 -16.78 -9.49
N VAL A 309 -21.49 -17.05 -10.38
CA VAL A 309 -21.88 -16.14 -11.48
C VAL A 309 -23.34 -15.75 -11.31
N PHE A 310 -23.63 -14.47 -11.42
CA PHE A 310 -24.97 -13.90 -11.24
C PHE A 310 -25.50 -13.27 -12.54
N SER A 311 -26.82 -13.15 -12.66
CA SER A 311 -27.43 -12.49 -13.82
C SER A 311 -27.14 -11.00 -13.84
N THR A 312 -27.12 -10.37 -12.67
CA THR A 312 -26.91 -8.93 -12.50
C THR A 312 -25.96 -8.60 -11.35
N GLY A 313 -25.29 -7.43 -11.42
CA GLY A 313 -24.47 -6.93 -10.33
C GLY A 313 -25.25 -6.62 -9.04
N VAL A 314 -26.56 -6.41 -9.14
CA VAL A 314 -27.44 -6.25 -7.96
C VAL A 314 -27.67 -7.59 -7.26
N GLU A 315 -27.97 -8.65 -8.03
CA GLU A 315 -28.08 -10.01 -7.46
C GLU A 315 -26.77 -10.48 -6.83
N GLU A 316 -25.64 -10.22 -7.48
CA GLU A 316 -24.31 -10.50 -6.92
C GLU A 316 -24.13 -9.79 -5.56
N ALA A 317 -24.39 -8.48 -5.50
CA ALA A 317 -24.25 -7.68 -4.31
C ALA A 317 -25.15 -8.15 -3.16
N GLN A 318 -26.42 -8.44 -3.46
CA GLN A 318 -27.36 -8.95 -2.47
C GLN A 318 -26.94 -10.33 -1.93
N TRP A 319 -26.44 -11.20 -2.81
CA TRP A 319 -25.92 -12.50 -2.39
C TRP A 319 -24.70 -12.35 -1.47
N ILE A 320 -23.78 -11.42 -1.76
CA ILE A 320 -22.64 -11.13 -0.89
C ILE A 320 -23.08 -10.65 0.49
N VAL A 321 -24.10 -9.75 0.56
CA VAL A 321 -24.70 -9.31 1.84
C VAL A 321 -25.26 -10.49 2.62
N ASN A 322 -26.00 -11.40 1.95
CA ASN A 322 -26.57 -12.58 2.59
C ASN A 322 -25.49 -13.52 3.15
N MET A 323 -24.41 -13.75 2.40
CA MET A 323 -23.29 -14.57 2.87
C MET A 323 -22.55 -13.91 4.02
N ALA A 324 -22.30 -12.60 3.94
CA ALA A 324 -21.68 -11.85 5.02
C ALA A 324 -22.54 -11.90 6.30
N THR A 325 -23.86 -11.77 6.18
CA THR A 325 -24.80 -11.90 7.29
C THR A 325 -24.73 -13.27 7.94
N ALA A 326 -24.69 -14.35 7.13
CA ALA A 326 -24.57 -15.71 7.63
C ALA A 326 -23.24 -15.96 8.35
N ILE A 327 -22.12 -15.43 7.80
CA ILE A 327 -20.78 -15.53 8.42
C ILE A 327 -20.77 -14.81 9.77
N VAL A 328 -21.25 -13.57 9.84
CA VAL A 328 -21.29 -12.80 11.10
C VAL A 328 -22.24 -13.45 12.12
N ALA A 329 -23.34 -14.03 11.67
CA ALA A 329 -24.25 -14.79 12.55
C ALA A 329 -23.59 -16.05 13.13
N SER A 330 -22.72 -16.72 12.37
CA SER A 330 -21.95 -17.89 12.84
C SER A 330 -20.76 -17.51 13.71
N ASN A 331 -20.11 -16.38 13.42
CA ASN A 331 -18.98 -15.85 14.18
C ASN A 331 -19.05 -14.31 14.22
N PRO A 332 -19.56 -13.72 15.30
CA PRO A 332 -19.67 -12.26 15.46
C PRO A 332 -18.32 -11.51 15.41
N GLU A 333 -17.21 -12.19 15.69
CA GLU A 333 -15.85 -11.62 15.63
C GLU A 333 -15.23 -11.74 14.23
N ALA A 334 -15.95 -12.29 13.25
CA ALA A 334 -15.45 -12.47 11.91
C ALA A 334 -15.20 -11.12 11.20
N THR A 335 -14.08 -11.05 10.51
CA THR A 335 -13.70 -9.93 9.65
C THR A 335 -13.89 -10.32 8.19
N ILE A 336 -14.63 -9.50 7.43
CA ILE A 336 -14.97 -9.79 6.03
C ILE A 336 -14.49 -8.64 5.15
N GLY A 337 -13.58 -8.92 4.23
CA GLY A 337 -13.15 -7.97 3.22
C GLY A 337 -13.93 -8.15 1.92
N VAL A 338 -14.63 -7.13 1.44
CA VAL A 338 -15.18 -7.10 0.08
C VAL A 338 -14.27 -6.23 -0.76
N ILE A 339 -13.43 -6.86 -1.58
CA ILE A 339 -12.30 -6.22 -2.25
C ILE A 339 -12.55 -6.17 -3.76
N THR A 340 -12.76 -4.97 -4.30
CA THR A 340 -12.89 -4.75 -5.74
C THR A 340 -11.55 -4.27 -6.34
N ARG A 341 -11.34 -4.55 -7.64
CA ARG A 341 -10.15 -4.01 -8.35
C ARG A 341 -10.20 -2.49 -8.45
N ALA A 342 -11.38 -1.93 -8.72
CA ALA A 342 -11.60 -0.49 -8.86
C ALA A 342 -12.93 -0.06 -8.24
N GLY A 343 -12.97 1.15 -7.68
CA GLY A 343 -14.12 1.65 -6.93
C GLY A 343 -15.42 1.78 -7.75
N TRP A 344 -15.35 2.01 -9.07
CA TRP A 344 -16.55 2.14 -9.90
C TRP A 344 -17.37 0.83 -9.98
N ARG A 345 -16.73 -0.34 -9.91
CA ARG A 345 -17.41 -1.65 -9.93
C ARG A 345 -18.06 -1.98 -8.58
N ARG A 346 -17.67 -1.29 -7.53
CA ARG A 346 -18.20 -1.51 -6.18
C ARG A 346 -19.60 -0.91 -5.99
N GLY A 347 -20.07 -0.03 -6.87
CA GLY A 347 -21.33 0.69 -6.72
C GLY A 347 -22.53 -0.17 -6.29
N PRO A 348 -22.86 -1.29 -6.96
CA PRO A 348 -23.93 -2.20 -6.53
C PRO A 348 -23.72 -2.76 -5.10
N VAL A 349 -22.46 -3.09 -4.76
CA VAL A 349 -22.08 -3.60 -3.43
C VAL A 349 -22.26 -2.51 -2.36
N ASP A 350 -21.76 -1.29 -2.62
CA ASP A 350 -21.91 -0.16 -1.71
C ASP A 350 -23.39 0.13 -1.41
N SER A 351 -24.24 0.07 -2.44
CA SER A 351 -25.70 0.26 -2.26
C SER A 351 -26.33 -0.85 -1.43
N ALA A 352 -26.01 -2.12 -1.73
CA ALA A 352 -26.59 -3.25 -1.01
C ALA A 352 -26.19 -3.26 0.48
N PHE A 353 -24.94 -2.89 0.79
CA PHE A 353 -24.51 -2.78 2.19
C PHE A 353 -25.09 -1.54 2.89
N ALA A 354 -25.31 -0.43 2.19
CA ALA A 354 -25.99 0.74 2.76
C ALA A 354 -27.44 0.41 3.18
N ASP A 355 -28.12 -0.46 2.43
CA ASP A 355 -29.47 -0.94 2.76
C ASP A 355 -29.47 -1.99 3.88
N ALA A 356 -28.36 -2.69 4.09
CA ALA A 356 -28.20 -3.73 5.12
C ALA A 356 -27.83 -3.15 6.50
N VAL A 357 -28.67 -2.29 7.06
CA VAL A 357 -28.42 -1.55 8.33
C VAL A 357 -28.18 -2.44 9.55
N HIS A 358 -28.56 -3.72 9.47
CA HIS A 358 -28.34 -4.71 10.53
C HIS A 358 -26.94 -5.28 10.56
N LEU A 359 -26.13 -5.05 9.49
CA LEU A 359 -24.79 -5.58 9.34
C LEU A 359 -23.76 -4.45 9.47
N ALA A 360 -22.91 -4.53 10.50
CA ALA A 360 -21.85 -3.55 10.68
C ALA A 360 -20.89 -3.58 9.47
N HIS A 361 -20.74 -2.44 8.80
CA HIS A 361 -19.85 -2.33 7.65
C HIS A 361 -19.13 -0.99 7.63
N GLN A 362 -17.94 -0.99 7.04
CA GLN A 362 -17.06 0.19 6.91
C GLN A 362 -16.58 0.35 5.47
N ARG A 363 -16.65 1.56 4.95
CA ARG A 363 -16.09 1.92 3.64
C ARG A 363 -14.71 2.57 3.83
N TRP A 364 -13.71 1.98 3.23
CA TRP A 364 -12.32 2.42 3.40
C TRP A 364 -11.91 3.58 2.48
N ASP A 365 -12.67 3.84 1.44
CA ASP A 365 -12.52 5.02 0.58
C ASP A 365 -13.07 6.31 1.21
N LEU A 366 -13.81 6.20 2.32
CA LEU A 366 -14.30 7.31 3.13
C LEU A 366 -13.48 7.49 4.42
N ALA A 367 -12.30 6.92 4.52
CA ALA A 367 -11.49 6.92 5.71
C ALA A 367 -10.15 7.63 5.49
N ILE A 368 -9.74 8.43 6.45
CA ILE A 368 -8.40 8.98 6.58
C ILE A 368 -7.58 8.07 7.49
N GLU A 369 -6.33 7.81 7.14
CA GLU A 369 -5.50 6.81 7.82
C GLU A 369 -5.08 7.19 9.25
N ASP A 370 -5.10 8.48 9.60
CA ASP A 370 -4.64 8.98 10.89
C ASP A 370 -5.82 9.42 11.76
N SER A 371 -6.06 8.68 12.85
CA SER A 371 -7.15 8.95 13.79
C SER A 371 -7.00 10.32 14.48
N GLY A 372 -5.78 10.73 14.79
CA GLY A 372 -5.48 12.03 15.37
C GLY A 372 -5.79 13.17 14.40
N MET A 373 -5.49 12.98 13.11
CA MET A 373 -5.80 13.95 12.07
C MET A 373 -7.30 14.01 11.76
N VAL A 374 -8.00 12.87 11.76
CA VAL A 374 -9.47 12.85 11.64
C VAL A 374 -10.11 13.67 12.75
N GLN A 375 -9.70 13.46 14.00
CA GLN A 375 -10.26 14.21 15.12
C GLN A 375 -9.94 15.72 15.01
N ARG A 376 -8.75 16.09 14.55
CA ARG A 376 -8.38 17.49 14.29
C ARG A 376 -9.25 18.09 13.18
N LEU A 377 -9.43 17.39 12.07
CA LEU A 377 -10.30 17.82 10.95
C LEU A 377 -11.74 18.02 11.41
N VAL A 378 -12.32 17.02 12.08
CA VAL A 378 -13.69 17.08 12.59
C VAL A 378 -13.86 18.25 13.57
N ASN A 379 -12.93 18.42 14.51
CA ASN A 379 -12.95 19.52 15.48
C ASN A 379 -12.79 20.89 14.81
N ALA A 380 -11.94 21.01 13.81
CA ALA A 380 -11.75 22.25 13.08
C ALA A 380 -13.01 22.62 12.28
N ILE A 381 -13.59 21.64 11.56
CA ILE A 381 -14.78 21.83 10.74
C ILE A 381 -16.02 22.13 11.60
N ALA A 382 -16.16 21.48 12.76
CA ALA A 382 -17.27 21.74 13.68
C ALA A 382 -17.31 23.19 14.21
N ARG A 383 -16.18 23.91 14.17
CA ARG A 383 -16.08 25.32 14.58
C ARG A 383 -16.33 26.31 13.42
N LEU A 384 -16.49 25.81 12.21
CA LEU A 384 -16.64 26.61 11.00
C LEU A 384 -18.09 26.62 10.49
N PRO A 385 -18.51 27.67 9.78
CA PRO A 385 -19.82 27.68 9.10
C PRO A 385 -19.96 26.53 8.10
N ARG A 386 -21.16 25.93 7.95
CA ARG A 386 -21.39 24.79 7.05
C ARG A 386 -21.00 25.01 5.58
N LYS A 387 -21.01 26.27 5.11
CA LYS A 387 -20.61 26.64 3.73
C LYS A 387 -19.16 27.09 3.62
N THR A 388 -18.30 26.68 4.55
CA THR A 388 -16.88 27.03 4.52
C THR A 388 -16.18 26.30 3.37
N ASP A 389 -15.28 27.01 2.69
CA ASP A 389 -14.43 26.44 1.65
C ASP A 389 -13.24 25.64 2.23
N MET A 390 -12.62 24.83 1.39
CA MET A 390 -11.52 23.96 1.78
C MET A 390 -10.25 24.74 2.18
N ASP A 391 -10.01 25.90 1.60
CA ASP A 391 -8.85 26.73 1.95
C ASP A 391 -8.93 27.26 3.37
N THR A 392 -10.14 27.61 3.81
CA THR A 392 -10.39 28.01 5.20
C THR A 392 -10.23 26.83 6.16
N VAL A 393 -10.73 25.63 5.80
CA VAL A 393 -10.50 24.40 6.57
C VAL A 393 -9.00 24.13 6.70
N ARG A 394 -8.26 24.15 5.59
CA ARG A 394 -6.81 23.95 5.56
C ARG A 394 -6.09 24.91 6.48
N ARG A 395 -6.41 26.20 6.40
CA ARG A 395 -5.80 27.25 7.23
C ARG A 395 -6.03 27.00 8.71
N VAL A 396 -7.25 26.64 9.12
CA VAL A 396 -7.59 26.40 10.52
C VAL A 396 -6.91 25.15 11.05
N VAL A 397 -6.90 24.04 10.27
CA VAL A 397 -6.25 22.80 10.67
C VAL A 397 -4.73 22.96 10.85
N LEU A 398 -4.09 23.69 9.95
CA LEU A 398 -2.63 23.90 10.00
C LEU A 398 -2.20 24.93 11.04
N ALA A 399 -3.06 25.89 11.41
CA ALA A 399 -2.74 26.92 12.41
C ALA A 399 -2.47 26.35 13.80
N ASP A 400 -3.07 25.20 14.14
CA ASP A 400 -2.90 24.53 15.44
C ASP A 400 -1.67 23.60 15.49
N ILE A 401 -0.88 23.54 14.42
CA ILE A 401 0.31 22.68 14.31
C ILE A 401 1.57 23.54 14.42
N ASN A 402 2.47 23.16 15.32
CA ASN A 402 3.76 23.85 15.44
C ASN A 402 4.56 23.66 14.13
N ALA A 403 4.97 24.77 13.50
CA ALA A 403 5.72 24.75 12.25
C ALA A 403 7.04 23.94 12.31
N SER A 404 7.59 23.71 13.50
CA SER A 404 8.77 22.86 13.71
C SER A 404 8.43 21.37 13.85
N ASP A 405 7.16 21.01 14.04
CA ASP A 405 6.68 19.62 14.07
C ASP A 405 6.31 19.16 12.65
N ILE A 406 7.34 18.79 11.92
CA ILE A 406 7.27 18.49 10.50
C ILE A 406 6.51 17.18 10.24
N GLU A 407 6.63 16.20 11.13
CA GLU A 407 5.91 14.94 11.00
C GLU A 407 4.40 15.16 11.11
N THR A 408 3.96 15.91 12.12
CA THR A 408 2.54 16.26 12.29
C THR A 408 2.03 17.17 11.16
N MET A 409 2.87 18.07 10.66
CA MET A 409 2.52 18.93 9.53
C MET A 409 2.31 18.12 8.24
N GLU A 410 3.19 17.17 7.94
CA GLU A 410 3.08 16.29 6.78
C GLU A 410 1.83 15.39 6.87
N GLN A 411 1.57 14.82 8.04
CA GLN A 411 0.36 14.03 8.31
C GLN A 411 -0.91 14.86 8.09
N ALA A 412 -0.93 16.11 8.55
CA ALA A 412 -2.08 17.00 8.37
C ALA A 412 -2.31 17.37 6.90
N LEU A 413 -1.25 17.65 6.14
CA LEU A 413 -1.34 17.95 4.72
C LEU A 413 -1.84 16.75 3.92
N ASN A 414 -1.39 15.55 4.24
CA ASN A 414 -1.86 14.32 3.62
C ASN A 414 -3.34 14.06 3.96
N ALA A 415 -3.72 14.20 5.23
CA ALA A 415 -5.11 14.05 5.67
C ALA A 415 -6.05 15.09 5.02
N LEU A 416 -5.60 16.34 4.86
CA LEU A 416 -6.35 17.39 4.16
C LEU A 416 -6.55 17.06 2.68
N ALA A 417 -5.53 16.51 2.00
CA ALA A 417 -5.63 16.11 0.60
C ALA A 417 -6.60 14.92 0.41
N GLU A 418 -6.55 13.93 1.31
CA GLU A 418 -7.51 12.83 1.33
C GLU A 418 -8.93 13.33 1.60
N PHE A 419 -9.09 14.23 2.58
CA PHE A 419 -10.37 14.83 2.92
C PHE A 419 -10.98 15.65 1.77
N GLU A 420 -10.17 16.39 1.03
CA GLU A 420 -10.62 17.12 -0.16
C GLU A 420 -11.21 16.19 -1.24
N GLY A 421 -10.63 14.99 -1.37
CA GLY A 421 -11.18 13.93 -2.22
C GLY A 421 -12.58 13.46 -1.80
N LEU A 422 -12.91 13.53 -0.52
CA LEU A 422 -14.23 13.14 0.02
C LEU A 422 -15.30 14.21 -0.17
N ILE A 423 -14.95 15.47 -0.38
CA ILE A 423 -15.91 16.56 -0.57
C ILE A 423 -16.66 16.41 -1.89
N LYS A 424 -16.00 15.95 -2.96
CA LYS A 424 -16.64 15.77 -4.28
C LYS A 424 -17.91 14.90 -4.24
N PRO A 425 -17.92 13.73 -3.59
CA PRO A 425 -19.14 12.92 -3.47
C PRO A 425 -20.13 13.43 -2.39
N THR A 426 -19.68 14.22 -1.41
CA THR A 426 -20.49 14.64 -0.26
C THR A 426 -21.04 16.07 -0.38
N GLY A 427 -20.46 16.90 -1.23
CA GLY A 427 -20.94 18.23 -1.58
C GLY A 427 -20.39 19.39 -0.74
N SER A 428 -20.00 19.18 0.52
CA SER A 428 -19.37 20.20 1.36
C SER A 428 -18.41 19.62 2.39
N PRO A 429 -17.47 20.43 2.92
CA PRO A 429 -16.59 19.99 4.03
C PRO A 429 -17.36 19.51 5.26
N ALA A 430 -18.49 20.15 5.59
CA ALA A 430 -19.31 19.76 6.73
C ALA A 430 -19.95 18.38 6.53
N ASP A 431 -20.54 18.15 5.35
CA ASP A 431 -21.17 16.88 5.02
C ASP A 431 -20.13 15.75 4.89
N ALA A 432 -18.94 16.07 4.37
CA ALA A 432 -17.82 15.13 4.34
C ALA A 432 -17.34 14.77 5.76
N ALA A 433 -17.27 15.74 6.68
CA ALA A 433 -16.85 15.50 8.05
C ALA A 433 -17.86 14.63 8.85
N GLU A 434 -19.16 14.78 8.58
CA GLU A 434 -20.19 13.92 9.19
C GLU A 434 -20.10 12.45 8.74
N GLN A 435 -19.63 12.22 7.52
CA GLN A 435 -19.42 10.89 6.95
C GLN A 435 -18.01 10.34 7.19
N LEU A 436 -17.10 11.21 7.64
CA LEU A 436 -15.72 10.82 7.90
C LEU A 436 -15.69 9.77 9.02
N ARG A 437 -15.14 8.62 8.72
CA ARG A 437 -14.89 7.56 9.69
C ARG A 437 -13.41 7.50 10.01
N VAL A 438 -13.11 7.34 11.28
CA VAL A 438 -11.80 6.86 11.71
C VAL A 438 -11.81 5.37 11.42
N VAL A 439 -11.11 4.96 10.39
CA VAL A 439 -10.65 3.58 10.35
C VAL A 439 -9.38 3.60 11.17
N ASP A 440 -9.48 3.22 12.42
CA ASP A 440 -8.33 2.96 13.25
C ASP A 440 -7.63 1.70 12.71
N ARG A 441 -6.79 1.94 11.71
CA ARG A 441 -5.99 0.88 11.07
C ARG A 441 -4.82 0.46 11.97
N GLU A 442 -4.68 1.10 13.12
CA GLU A 442 -3.66 0.81 14.13
C GLU A 442 -4.03 -0.40 14.97
N ASN A 443 -5.31 -0.56 15.25
CA ASN A 443 -5.85 -1.70 15.97
C ASN A 443 -6.14 -2.87 15.03
N ALA A 444 -6.36 -4.04 15.60
CA ALA A 444 -6.88 -5.19 14.86
C ALA A 444 -8.13 -4.75 14.09
N ILE A 445 -8.27 -5.24 12.85
CA ILE A 445 -9.46 -4.94 12.04
C ILE A 445 -10.70 -5.31 12.87
N GLU A 446 -11.60 -4.34 13.04
CA GLU A 446 -12.82 -4.56 13.82
C GLU A 446 -13.68 -5.66 13.16
N PRO A 447 -14.43 -6.44 13.95
CA PRO A 447 -15.40 -7.38 13.41
C PRO A 447 -16.40 -6.71 12.48
N GLY A 448 -16.84 -7.43 11.44
CA GLY A 448 -17.82 -6.94 10.47
C GLY A 448 -17.26 -6.87 9.05
N VAL A 449 -17.93 -6.09 8.19
CA VAL A 449 -17.64 -6.02 6.76
C VAL A 449 -16.84 -4.77 6.41
N HIS A 450 -15.82 -4.96 5.60
CA HIS A 450 -14.92 -3.91 5.12
C HIS A 450 -14.97 -3.83 3.60
N LEU A 451 -15.45 -2.69 3.07
CA LEU A 451 -15.56 -2.42 1.64
C LEU A 451 -14.34 -1.61 1.19
N LEU A 452 -13.50 -2.20 0.33
CA LEU A 452 -12.22 -1.61 -0.05
C LEU A 452 -11.81 -1.96 -1.49
N ASN A 453 -10.79 -1.30 -2.00
CA ASN A 453 -10.16 -1.68 -3.26
C ASN A 453 -8.85 -2.46 -3.02
N ALA A 454 -8.32 -3.06 -4.08
CA ALA A 454 -7.13 -3.91 -4.01
C ALA A 454 -5.91 -3.20 -3.39
N HIS A 455 -5.66 -1.92 -3.74
CA HIS A 455 -4.52 -1.16 -3.23
C HIS A 455 -4.67 -0.81 -1.75
N THR A 456 -5.89 -0.37 -1.36
CA THR A 456 -6.22 -0.08 0.05
C THR A 456 -6.17 -1.34 0.91
N GLY A 457 -6.51 -2.51 0.33
CA GLY A 457 -6.46 -3.80 1.01
C GLY A 457 -5.06 -4.38 1.18
N LYS A 458 -4.04 -3.86 0.49
CA LYS A 458 -2.69 -4.38 0.63
C LYS A 458 -2.19 -4.21 2.07
N GLY A 459 -1.59 -5.27 2.62
CA GLY A 459 -1.14 -5.32 4.02
C GLY A 459 -2.24 -5.67 5.03
N GLN A 460 -3.52 -5.70 4.62
CA GLN A 460 -4.63 -6.13 5.48
C GLN A 460 -4.83 -7.65 5.42
N GLN A 461 -5.66 -8.17 6.34
CA GLN A 461 -6.06 -9.57 6.37
C GLN A 461 -7.48 -9.65 6.95
N PHE A 462 -8.28 -10.52 6.35
CA PHE A 462 -9.67 -10.77 6.75
C PHE A 462 -9.89 -12.27 6.88
N ASP A 463 -10.80 -12.67 7.74
CA ASP A 463 -11.14 -14.09 7.83
C ASP A 463 -11.77 -14.57 6.51
N TRP A 464 -12.61 -13.73 5.91
CA TRP A 464 -13.24 -13.98 4.63
C TRP A 464 -12.96 -12.84 3.65
N VAL A 465 -12.74 -13.20 2.38
CA VAL A 465 -12.57 -12.21 1.31
C VAL A 465 -13.53 -12.53 0.17
N PHE A 466 -14.35 -11.57 -0.19
CA PHE A 466 -15.18 -11.58 -1.41
C PHE A 466 -14.53 -10.67 -2.45
N ILE A 467 -14.38 -11.18 -3.67
CA ILE A 467 -13.81 -10.47 -4.81
C ILE A 467 -14.88 -10.36 -5.90
N PRO A 468 -15.78 -9.36 -5.82
CA PRO A 468 -16.80 -9.15 -6.85
C PRO A 468 -16.20 -8.51 -8.10
N GLY A 469 -16.86 -8.76 -9.23
CA GLY A 469 -16.50 -8.09 -10.45
C GLY A 469 -15.41 -8.78 -11.26
N PHE A 470 -15.40 -10.10 -11.29
CA PHE A 470 -14.42 -10.86 -12.08
C PHE A 470 -14.85 -10.95 -13.57
N GLU A 471 -15.05 -9.77 -14.16
CA GLU A 471 -15.40 -9.58 -15.59
C GLU A 471 -14.22 -8.98 -16.37
N ASP A 472 -14.14 -9.24 -17.68
CA ASP A 472 -13.16 -8.62 -18.58
C ASP A 472 -13.37 -7.09 -18.61
N PHE A 473 -12.31 -6.32 -18.80
CA PHE A 473 -12.24 -4.86 -18.65
C PHE A 473 -12.33 -4.32 -17.22
N HIS A 474 -12.56 -5.21 -16.25
CA HIS A 474 -12.46 -4.89 -14.84
C HIS A 474 -11.33 -5.69 -14.17
N ILE A 475 -11.30 -7.01 -14.36
CA ILE A 475 -10.21 -7.91 -13.98
C ILE A 475 -9.87 -8.80 -15.21
N PRO A 476 -8.81 -8.50 -15.99
CA PRO A 476 -7.93 -7.33 -15.90
C PRO A 476 -8.62 -6.03 -16.28
N GLY A 477 -8.08 -4.90 -15.80
CA GLY A 477 -8.55 -3.57 -16.19
C GLY A 477 -8.39 -3.29 -17.68
N ASP A 478 -9.23 -2.41 -18.24
CA ASP A 478 -9.30 -2.05 -19.67
C ASP A 478 -7.98 -1.48 -20.23
N ARG A 479 -7.17 -0.86 -19.38
CA ARG A 479 -5.88 -0.26 -19.73
C ARG A 479 -4.71 -1.24 -19.76
N ALA A 480 -4.91 -2.46 -19.29
CA ALA A 480 -3.88 -3.49 -19.28
C ALA A 480 -3.83 -4.21 -20.63
N VAL A 481 -2.99 -3.72 -21.54
CA VAL A 481 -2.85 -4.25 -22.91
C VAL A 481 -1.47 -4.91 -23.15
N THR A 482 -0.42 -4.47 -22.46
CA THR A 482 0.90 -5.09 -22.58
C THR A 482 1.02 -6.30 -21.65
N ARG A 483 1.99 -7.18 -21.96
CA ARG A 483 2.28 -8.34 -21.12
C ARG A 483 2.62 -7.92 -19.68
N GLU A 484 3.44 -6.90 -19.51
CA GLU A 484 3.85 -6.39 -18.19
C GLU A 484 2.66 -5.86 -17.39
N GLN A 485 1.76 -5.11 -18.04
CA GLN A 485 0.53 -4.62 -17.42
C GLN A 485 -0.41 -5.76 -17.02
N LEU A 486 -0.54 -6.79 -17.86
CA LEU A 486 -1.34 -7.98 -17.53
C LEU A 486 -0.73 -8.78 -16.36
N GLU A 487 0.60 -8.92 -16.31
CA GLU A 487 1.28 -9.54 -15.18
C GLU A 487 1.09 -8.73 -13.89
N GLU A 488 1.08 -7.40 -13.96
CA GLU A 488 0.77 -6.54 -12.81
C GLU A 488 -0.68 -6.71 -12.34
N GLU A 489 -1.64 -6.74 -13.26
CA GLU A 489 -3.04 -7.02 -12.91
C GLU A 489 -3.20 -8.40 -12.27
N MET A 490 -2.46 -9.42 -12.72
CA MET A 490 -2.47 -10.73 -12.09
C MET A 490 -1.85 -10.68 -10.67
N ARG A 491 -0.81 -9.87 -10.44
CA ARG A 491 -0.30 -9.61 -9.08
C ARG A 491 -1.35 -8.92 -8.21
N VAL A 492 -2.16 -8.01 -8.75
CA VAL A 492 -3.28 -7.40 -8.02
C VAL A 492 -4.29 -8.47 -7.60
N VAL A 493 -4.65 -9.41 -8.49
CA VAL A 493 -5.52 -10.54 -8.15
C VAL A 493 -4.91 -11.40 -7.04
N LEU A 494 -3.62 -11.72 -7.14
CA LEU A 494 -2.90 -12.47 -6.10
C LEU A 494 -2.93 -11.77 -4.75
N VAL A 495 -2.72 -10.44 -4.75
CA VAL A 495 -2.81 -9.62 -3.54
C VAL A 495 -4.22 -9.69 -2.94
N MET A 496 -5.29 -9.54 -3.72
CA MET A 496 -6.67 -9.62 -3.22
C MET A 496 -6.97 -10.99 -2.58
N ILE A 497 -6.66 -12.08 -3.27
CA ILE A 497 -6.89 -13.45 -2.78
C ILE A 497 -6.12 -13.71 -1.49
N SER A 498 -4.86 -13.30 -1.44
CA SER A 498 -3.96 -13.53 -0.30
C SER A 498 -4.29 -12.70 0.95
N ARG A 499 -5.34 -11.88 0.90
CA ARG A 499 -5.88 -11.20 2.10
C ARG A 499 -6.74 -12.13 2.95
N ALA A 500 -7.24 -13.22 2.36
CA ALA A 500 -8.09 -14.19 3.03
C ALA A 500 -7.29 -15.08 4.00
N ARG A 501 -7.89 -15.31 5.17
CA ARG A 501 -7.39 -16.28 6.16
C ARG A 501 -8.15 -17.60 6.02
N HIS A 502 -9.47 -17.58 6.22
CA HIS A 502 -10.32 -18.77 6.26
C HIS A 502 -10.91 -19.10 4.90
N GLY A 503 -11.48 -18.09 4.22
CA GLY A 503 -12.18 -18.31 2.95
C GLY A 503 -12.04 -17.19 1.93
N VAL A 504 -12.00 -17.57 0.65
CA VAL A 504 -12.01 -16.66 -0.50
C VAL A 504 -13.15 -17.00 -1.45
N VAL A 505 -13.83 -15.96 -1.93
CA VAL A 505 -14.98 -16.08 -2.83
C VAL A 505 -14.80 -15.14 -4.01
N VAL A 506 -14.86 -15.67 -5.22
CA VAL A 506 -14.72 -14.90 -6.48
C VAL A 506 -16.08 -14.86 -7.17
N THR A 507 -16.58 -13.67 -7.50
CA THR A 507 -17.88 -13.54 -8.14
C THR A 507 -17.85 -12.68 -9.40
N SER A 508 -18.81 -12.90 -10.29
CA SER A 508 -19.00 -12.21 -11.57
C SER A 508 -20.48 -12.00 -11.84
N ALA A 509 -20.82 -10.96 -12.58
CA ALA A 509 -22.17 -10.67 -13.03
C ALA A 509 -22.24 -10.56 -14.56
N ASN A 510 -23.29 -11.13 -15.17
CA ASN A 510 -23.51 -11.11 -16.63
C ASN A 510 -24.01 -9.76 -17.16
N SER A 511 -24.51 -8.89 -16.28
CA SER A 511 -24.92 -7.53 -16.64
C SER A 511 -24.74 -6.55 -15.50
N LEU A 512 -24.44 -5.31 -15.86
CA LEU A 512 -24.28 -4.18 -14.95
C LEU A 512 -25.11 -2.99 -15.45
N VAL A 513 -25.28 -1.99 -14.60
CA VAL A 513 -25.93 -0.73 -14.94
C VAL A 513 -24.89 0.36 -15.04
N SER A 514 -24.89 1.11 -16.14
CA SER A 514 -24.01 2.26 -16.34
C SER A 514 -24.40 3.42 -15.40
N LYS A 515 -23.51 4.43 -15.26
CA LYS A 515 -23.82 5.65 -14.52
C LYS A 515 -25.05 6.41 -15.05
N ALA A 516 -25.41 6.22 -16.32
CA ALA A 516 -26.62 6.79 -16.94
C ALA A 516 -27.89 5.93 -16.70
N GLY A 517 -27.82 4.86 -15.92
CA GLY A 517 -28.95 3.98 -15.64
C GLY A 517 -29.23 2.91 -16.70
N ASN A 518 -28.42 2.80 -17.75
CA ASN A 518 -28.64 1.84 -18.82
C ASN A 518 -27.96 0.49 -18.52
N PRO A 519 -28.68 -0.65 -18.62
CA PRO A 519 -28.08 -1.96 -18.47
C PRO A 519 -27.17 -2.28 -19.65
N TYR A 520 -26.04 -2.95 -19.37
CA TYR A 520 -25.14 -3.46 -20.39
C TYR A 520 -24.64 -4.85 -19.99
N ARG A 521 -24.36 -5.67 -21.00
CA ARG A 521 -23.78 -7.00 -20.79
C ARG A 521 -22.30 -6.88 -20.50
N THR A 522 -21.84 -7.65 -19.53
CA THR A 522 -20.43 -7.86 -19.24
C THR A 522 -19.90 -9.07 -20.01
N LYS A 523 -18.62 -9.20 -20.05
CA LYS A 523 -17.93 -10.38 -20.56
C LYS A 523 -17.19 -11.03 -19.40
N GLU A 524 -17.29 -12.35 -19.27
CA GLU A 524 -16.51 -13.13 -18.31
C GLU A 524 -15.02 -12.80 -18.43
N SER A 525 -14.33 -12.66 -17.32
CA SER A 525 -12.88 -12.43 -17.32
C SER A 525 -12.15 -13.54 -18.07
N ARG A 526 -11.19 -13.14 -18.89
CA ARG A 526 -10.26 -14.07 -19.56
C ARG A 526 -9.47 -14.95 -18.56
N TRP A 527 -9.48 -14.57 -17.30
CA TRP A 527 -8.83 -15.31 -16.20
C TRP A 527 -9.80 -16.11 -15.33
N TRP A 528 -11.10 -16.12 -15.68
CA TRP A 528 -12.10 -16.85 -14.91
C TRP A 528 -11.71 -18.30 -14.66
N SER A 529 -11.38 -19.04 -15.72
CA SER A 529 -10.98 -20.46 -15.59
C SER A 529 -9.70 -20.66 -14.78
N ALA A 530 -8.78 -19.69 -14.81
CA ALA A 530 -7.50 -19.78 -14.10
C ALA A 530 -7.60 -19.42 -12.61
N VAL A 531 -8.66 -18.73 -12.20
CA VAL A 531 -8.85 -18.25 -10.80
C VAL A 531 -10.14 -18.83 -10.22
N ALA A 532 -11.28 -18.48 -10.78
CA ALA A 532 -12.58 -18.94 -10.26
C ALA A 532 -12.82 -20.43 -10.56
N GLY A 533 -12.40 -20.90 -11.73
CA GLY A 533 -12.55 -22.31 -12.14
C GLY A 533 -11.74 -23.31 -11.29
N ILE A 534 -10.85 -22.85 -10.44
CA ILE A 534 -10.13 -23.69 -9.48
C ILE A 534 -10.72 -23.65 -8.07
N CYS A 535 -11.72 -22.82 -7.83
CA CYS A 535 -12.47 -22.81 -6.57
C CYS A 535 -13.42 -24.01 -6.57
N PRO A 536 -13.29 -24.96 -5.64
CA PRO A 536 -14.06 -26.22 -5.67
C PRO A 536 -15.53 -26.05 -5.27
N MET A 537 -15.89 -24.94 -4.63
CA MET A 537 -17.23 -24.72 -4.08
C MET A 537 -18.06 -23.84 -5.00
N SER A 538 -19.32 -24.22 -5.24
CA SER A 538 -20.37 -23.37 -5.78
C SER A 538 -20.95 -22.41 -4.72
N ALA A 539 -21.86 -21.53 -5.11
CA ALA A 539 -22.62 -20.69 -4.17
C ALA A 539 -23.43 -21.50 -3.15
N GLU A 540 -23.97 -22.63 -3.56
CA GLU A 540 -24.75 -23.53 -2.69
C GLU A 540 -23.84 -24.27 -1.72
N ASP A 541 -22.73 -24.83 -2.19
CA ASP A 541 -21.73 -25.50 -1.36
C ASP A 541 -21.18 -24.56 -0.29
N LEU A 542 -20.92 -23.28 -0.63
CA LEU A 542 -20.46 -22.28 0.33
C LEU A 542 -21.50 -22.02 1.41
N SER A 543 -22.79 -21.94 1.04
CA SER A 543 -23.88 -21.74 1.99
C SER A 543 -23.99 -22.90 2.98
N GLN A 544 -23.83 -24.14 2.50
CA GLN A 544 -23.77 -25.33 3.34
C GLN A 544 -22.54 -25.34 4.24
N HIS A 545 -21.38 -24.97 3.70
CA HIS A 545 -20.13 -24.88 4.47
C HIS A 545 -20.25 -23.89 5.65
N ILE A 546 -20.80 -22.69 5.41
CA ILE A 546 -21.04 -21.69 6.47
C ILE A 546 -22.02 -22.23 7.52
N ALA A 547 -23.08 -22.90 7.11
CA ALA A 547 -24.03 -23.52 8.03
C ALA A 547 -23.38 -24.60 8.92
N MET A 548 -22.46 -25.42 8.35
CA MET A 548 -21.69 -26.39 9.12
C MET A 548 -20.75 -25.74 10.13
N LEU A 549 -20.12 -24.60 9.78
CA LEU A 549 -19.30 -23.84 10.74
C LEU A 549 -20.12 -23.28 11.91
N SER A 550 -21.40 -22.95 11.68
CA SER A 550 -22.30 -22.46 12.74
C SER A 550 -22.73 -23.58 13.71
N ALA A 551 -22.62 -24.84 13.30
CA ALA A 551 -23.05 -26.00 14.08
C ALA A 551 -21.89 -26.66 14.85
N ALA A 552 -20.65 -26.33 14.51
CA ALA A 552 -19.41 -26.84 15.12
C ALA A 552 -18.93 -25.92 16.25
#